data_16b5a6d1575b5b7ae19287e876ecb6e1
#
_entry.id   16b5a6d1575b5b7ae19287e876ecb6e1
#
_cell.length_a   1.000
_cell.length_b   1.000
_cell.length_c   1.000
_cell.angle_alpha   90.00
_cell.angle_beta   90.00
_cell.angle_gamma   90.00
#
_symmetry.space_group_name_H-M   'P 1'
#
loop_
_entity.id
_entity.type
_entity.pdbx_description
1 polymer ?
#
loop_
_entity_poly.entity_id
_entity_poly.type
_entity_poly.pdbx_seq_one_letter_code
_entity_poly.pdbx_strand_id
1 'polypeptide(L)'
;GYLTNDKLPPFVFLDNIPSWELGVVTQMRDLGRAMREDYTRSQSQSKEDSDIAIGEPKLFYDNNSWVFPTTESEYREGLEYFKRYRERLVAGDPETVFYARADNLREWLAQVEKRLGSMTRRLGNSVARNRINDDLAGDAAAEASGAQPDTVDVRTSWWKTDNVFFEARGTAWALVHFFRAAEFDFAHVLDDKNAEASVRQIIRELEASLTPLRSPMVLNGGGYGLTANHSLVMANYLARANAAVINLRELLDQG
;
A
#
# COMPACT_ATOMS: atom_id res chain seq x y z
N GLY A 1 -7.08 -14.48 15.91
CA GLY A 1 -6.90 -14.47 14.51
C GLY A 1 -7.31 -13.16 13.90
N TYR A 2 -6.71 -12.87 12.84
CA TYR A 2 -6.82 -11.55 12.26
C TYR A 2 -7.22 -11.57 10.81
N LEU A 3 -6.81 -12.52 10.03
CA LEU A 3 -6.85 -12.47 8.60
C LEU A 3 -8.20 -12.89 8.01
N THR A 4 -8.32 -12.76 6.71
CA THR A 4 -9.53 -13.09 5.93
C THR A 4 -9.93 -14.56 6.05
N ASN A 5 -9.06 -15.42 6.63
CA ASN A 5 -9.33 -16.83 6.90
C ASN A 5 -10.10 -17.11 8.20
N ASP A 6 -10.36 -16.12 9.04
CA ASP A 6 -11.17 -16.27 10.26
C ASP A 6 -12.65 -16.49 9.89
N LYS A 7 -13.02 -17.76 9.74
CA LYS A 7 -14.36 -18.19 9.31
C LYS A 7 -15.31 -18.54 10.45
N LEU A 8 -14.83 -18.54 11.71
CA LEU A 8 -15.63 -18.94 12.85
C LEU A 8 -16.39 -17.76 13.47
N PRO A 9 -17.65 -17.95 13.91
CA PRO A 9 -18.35 -16.94 14.69
C PRO A 9 -17.59 -16.64 16.02
N PRO A 10 -17.58 -15.38 16.51
CA PRO A 10 -18.30 -14.22 15.97
C PRO A 10 -17.59 -13.46 14.84
N PHE A 11 -16.36 -13.84 14.51
CA PHE A 11 -15.45 -13.08 13.61
C PHE A 11 -15.94 -13.02 12.17
N VAL A 12 -16.70 -14.01 11.70
CA VAL A 12 -17.27 -14.07 10.35
C VAL A 12 -18.14 -12.85 10.00
N PHE A 13 -18.65 -12.13 11.02
CA PHE A 13 -19.46 -10.91 10.83
C PHE A 13 -18.62 -9.62 10.84
N LEU A 14 -17.29 -9.71 11.03
CA LEU A 14 -16.39 -8.58 11.17
C LEU A 14 -15.51 -8.45 9.91
N ASP A 15 -16.12 -8.18 8.76
CA ASP A 15 -15.44 -8.09 7.46
C ASP A 15 -14.54 -6.85 7.31
N ASN A 16 -14.74 -5.81 8.12
CA ASN A 16 -13.91 -4.61 8.15
C ASN A 16 -12.48 -4.88 8.64
N ILE A 17 -12.30 -5.77 9.64
CA ILE A 17 -10.98 -6.12 10.18
C ILE A 17 -10.15 -6.85 9.13
N PRO A 18 -10.63 -7.94 8.49
CA PRO A 18 -9.92 -8.59 7.40
C PRO A 18 -9.55 -7.64 6.24
N SER A 19 -10.43 -6.69 5.92
CA SER A 19 -10.16 -5.70 4.88
C SER A 19 -9.04 -4.75 5.27
N TRP A 20 -9.03 -4.27 6.51
CA TRP A 20 -7.95 -3.44 7.05
C TRP A 20 -6.61 -4.18 7.04
N GLU A 21 -6.60 -5.43 7.48
CA GLU A 21 -5.40 -6.28 7.51
C GLU A 21 -4.87 -6.58 6.11
N LEU A 22 -5.75 -6.77 5.13
CA LEU A 22 -5.36 -6.92 3.74
C LEU A 22 -4.59 -5.69 3.24
N GLY A 23 -5.04 -4.49 3.64
CA GLY A 23 -4.34 -3.23 3.35
C GLY A 23 -2.93 -3.23 3.94
N VAL A 24 -2.78 -3.62 5.21
CA VAL A 24 -1.47 -3.73 5.90
C VAL A 24 -0.57 -4.76 5.23
N VAL A 25 -1.07 -5.98 5.03
CA VAL A 25 -0.30 -7.09 4.43
C VAL A 25 0.18 -6.74 3.03
N THR A 26 -0.64 -6.05 2.23
CA THR A 26 -0.24 -5.60 0.89
C THR A 26 0.98 -4.69 0.96
N GLN A 27 1.01 -3.73 1.89
CA GLN A 27 2.17 -2.85 2.05
C GLN A 27 3.40 -3.59 2.61
N MET A 28 3.20 -4.55 3.51
CA MET A 28 4.29 -5.42 4.00
C MET A 28 4.93 -6.23 2.87
N ARG A 29 4.12 -6.75 1.95
CA ARG A 29 4.60 -7.48 0.76
C ARG A 29 5.44 -6.58 -0.15
N ASP A 30 4.95 -5.37 -0.43
CA ASP A 30 5.65 -4.42 -1.30
C ASP A 30 6.98 -3.97 -0.67
N LEU A 31 7.01 -3.67 0.63
CA LEU A 31 8.25 -3.35 1.35
C LEU A 31 9.19 -4.56 1.45
N GLY A 32 8.67 -5.76 1.74
CA GLY A 32 9.45 -6.99 1.80
C GLY A 32 10.15 -7.27 0.48
N ARG A 33 9.46 -7.05 -0.64
CA ARG A 33 10.06 -7.15 -1.99
C ARG A 33 11.16 -6.11 -2.21
N ALA A 34 10.92 -4.84 -1.87
CA ALA A 34 11.94 -3.79 -1.96
C ALA A 34 13.16 -4.10 -1.10
N MET A 35 12.95 -4.66 0.10
CA MET A 35 14.06 -5.13 0.93
C MET A 35 14.88 -6.21 0.23
N ARG A 36 14.24 -7.21 -0.38
CA ARG A 36 14.92 -8.31 -1.07
C ARG A 36 15.64 -7.85 -2.34
N GLU A 37 14.98 -7.05 -3.16
CA GLU A 37 15.45 -6.71 -4.50
C GLU A 37 16.42 -5.52 -4.49
N ASP A 38 16.22 -4.53 -3.58
CA ASP A 38 16.91 -3.25 -3.62
C ASP A 38 17.75 -2.98 -2.36
N TYR A 39 17.19 -3.13 -1.14
CA TYR A 39 17.81 -2.63 0.08
C TYR A 39 18.89 -3.55 0.63
N THR A 40 18.79 -4.87 0.42
CA THR A 40 19.76 -5.85 0.92
C THR A 40 20.70 -6.39 -0.16
N ARG A 41 20.53 -5.92 -1.39
CA ARG A 41 21.28 -6.40 -2.54
C ARG A 41 22.21 -5.35 -3.11
N SER A 42 23.49 -5.69 -3.24
CA SER A 42 24.44 -4.85 -3.98
C SER A 42 24.19 -4.95 -5.49
N GLN A 43 24.14 -3.82 -6.19
CA GLN A 43 24.04 -3.80 -7.65
C GLN A 43 25.21 -4.50 -8.36
N SER A 44 26.38 -4.56 -7.70
CA SER A 44 27.59 -5.19 -8.25
C SER A 44 27.70 -6.70 -7.93
N GLN A 45 27.02 -7.15 -6.89
CA GLN A 45 27.10 -8.54 -6.44
C GLN A 45 25.66 -9.09 -6.34
N SER A 46 25.20 -9.81 -7.29
CA SER A 46 23.81 -10.37 -7.35
C SER A 46 23.42 -11.30 -6.17
N LYS A 47 24.10 -11.16 -5.00
CA LYS A 47 23.86 -11.98 -3.81
C LYS A 47 22.71 -11.38 -3.01
N GLU A 48 21.66 -12.16 -2.85
CA GLU A 48 20.53 -11.85 -1.97
C GLU A 48 20.88 -12.20 -0.52
N ASP A 49 20.33 -11.47 0.45
CA ASP A 49 20.42 -11.87 1.85
C ASP A 49 19.64 -13.17 2.09
N SER A 50 20.24 -14.13 2.78
CA SER A 50 19.69 -15.47 2.95
C SER A 50 18.39 -15.50 3.75
N ASP A 51 18.26 -14.64 4.77
CA ASP A 51 17.05 -14.58 5.58
C ASP A 51 15.92 -13.87 4.82
N ILE A 52 16.21 -12.75 4.15
CA ILE A 52 15.20 -12.00 3.37
C ILE A 52 14.71 -12.83 2.18
N ALA A 53 15.61 -13.58 1.51
CA ALA A 53 15.24 -14.46 0.40
C ALA A 53 14.25 -15.58 0.80
N ILE A 54 14.28 -16.03 2.06
CA ILE A 54 13.33 -17.01 2.60
C ILE A 54 12.08 -16.32 3.17
N GLY A 55 12.26 -15.20 3.87
CA GLY A 55 11.19 -14.52 4.59
C GLY A 55 10.19 -13.80 3.69
N GLU A 56 10.67 -13.15 2.61
CA GLU A 56 9.81 -12.40 1.70
C GLU A 56 8.74 -13.28 1.02
N PRO A 57 9.06 -14.42 0.41
CA PRO A 57 8.04 -15.28 -0.21
C PRO A 57 6.95 -15.75 0.76
N LYS A 58 7.27 -15.91 2.04
CA LYS A 58 6.30 -16.27 3.09
C LYS A 58 5.19 -15.22 3.25
N LEU A 59 5.51 -13.94 3.07
CA LEU A 59 4.53 -12.85 3.11
C LEU A 59 3.55 -12.89 1.93
N PHE A 60 3.89 -13.57 0.82
CA PHE A 60 3.03 -13.75 -0.35
C PHE A 60 2.15 -14.99 -0.29
N TYR A 61 2.20 -15.73 0.81
CA TYR A 61 1.31 -16.86 1.00
C TYR A 61 -0.16 -16.44 0.93
N ASP A 62 -1.03 -17.39 0.52
CA ASP A 62 -2.47 -17.14 0.40
C ASP A 62 -3.07 -16.65 1.72
N ASN A 63 -3.69 -15.49 1.70
CA ASN A 63 -4.31 -14.86 2.87
C ASN A 63 -5.68 -15.46 3.26
N ASN A 64 -6.16 -16.48 2.54
CA ASN A 64 -7.40 -17.20 2.82
C ASN A 64 -7.21 -18.65 3.30
N SER A 65 -5.97 -19.08 3.51
CA SER A 65 -5.68 -20.44 3.97
C SER A 65 -5.91 -20.57 5.47
N TRP A 66 -6.90 -21.38 5.85
CA TRP A 66 -7.23 -21.70 7.25
C TRP A 66 -6.94 -23.16 7.63
N VAL A 67 -6.50 -23.97 6.66
CA VAL A 67 -6.03 -25.33 6.83
C VAL A 67 -4.49 -25.32 6.88
N PHE A 68 -3.86 -26.37 7.34
CA PHE A 68 -2.40 -26.45 7.48
C PHE A 68 -1.66 -26.42 6.11
N PRO A 69 -0.67 -25.50 5.97
CA PRO A 69 -0.29 -24.44 6.90
C PRO A 69 -1.30 -23.29 6.89
N THR A 70 -1.53 -22.67 8.07
CA THR A 70 -2.37 -21.48 8.15
C THR A 70 -1.62 -20.25 7.66
N THR A 71 -2.34 -19.25 7.13
CA THR A 71 -1.76 -17.99 6.69
C THR A 71 -0.92 -17.32 7.78
N GLU A 72 -1.46 -17.28 9.02
CA GLU A 72 -0.76 -16.66 10.16
C GLU A 72 0.54 -17.38 10.52
N SER A 73 0.61 -18.72 10.35
CA SER A 73 1.84 -19.45 10.60
C SER A 73 2.93 -19.11 9.59
N GLU A 74 2.57 -19.02 8.31
CA GLU A 74 3.50 -18.64 7.26
C GLU A 74 4.00 -17.19 7.42
N TYR A 75 3.11 -16.25 7.73
CA TYR A 75 3.50 -14.86 7.97
C TYR A 75 4.37 -14.70 9.21
N ARG A 76 4.06 -15.44 10.30
CA ARG A 76 4.90 -15.43 11.50
C ARG A 76 6.29 -15.97 11.21
N GLU A 77 6.38 -17.07 10.48
CA GLU A 77 7.66 -17.63 10.06
C GLU A 77 8.43 -16.62 9.18
N GLY A 78 7.77 -15.99 8.21
CA GLY A 78 8.37 -14.93 7.39
C GLY A 78 8.94 -13.80 8.25
N LEU A 79 8.17 -13.29 9.22
CA LEU A 79 8.60 -12.23 10.11
C LEU A 79 9.80 -12.62 10.99
N GLU A 80 9.94 -13.89 11.38
CA GLU A 80 11.12 -14.35 12.13
C GLU A 80 12.41 -14.29 11.28
N TYR A 81 12.33 -14.47 9.96
CA TYR A 81 13.47 -14.26 9.06
C TYR A 81 13.84 -12.75 8.97
N PHE A 82 12.87 -11.85 8.85
CA PHE A 82 13.15 -10.41 8.89
C PHE A 82 13.76 -9.96 10.23
N LYS A 83 13.32 -10.53 11.34
CA LYS A 83 13.93 -10.26 12.66
C LYS A 83 15.38 -10.73 12.71
N ARG A 84 15.69 -11.94 12.23
CA ARG A 84 17.06 -12.46 12.16
C ARG A 84 17.96 -11.58 11.31
N TYR A 85 17.50 -11.14 10.15
CA TYR A 85 18.21 -10.18 9.33
C TYR A 85 18.53 -8.90 10.12
N ARG A 86 17.53 -8.29 10.78
CA ARG A 86 17.72 -7.10 11.60
C ARG A 86 18.72 -7.33 12.74
N GLU A 87 18.66 -8.47 13.42
CA GLU A 87 19.58 -8.81 14.50
C GLU A 87 21.02 -8.92 14.00
N ARG A 88 21.25 -9.55 12.87
CA ARG A 88 22.57 -9.62 12.22
C ARG A 88 23.07 -8.23 11.80
N LEU A 89 22.20 -7.41 11.23
CA LEU A 89 22.53 -6.04 10.82
C LEU A 89 22.96 -5.21 12.03
N VAL A 90 22.22 -5.28 13.15
CA VAL A 90 22.54 -4.57 14.40
C VAL A 90 23.83 -5.12 15.03
N ALA A 91 24.10 -6.41 14.92
CA ALA A 91 25.34 -7.04 15.41
C ALA A 91 26.58 -6.67 14.56
N GLY A 92 26.40 -5.98 13.42
CA GLY A 92 27.49 -5.61 12.53
C GLY A 92 28.08 -6.79 11.74
N ASP A 93 27.25 -7.79 11.44
CA ASP A 93 27.64 -8.91 10.58
C ASP A 93 28.09 -8.38 9.20
N PRO A 94 29.33 -8.65 8.77
CA PRO A 94 29.88 -8.12 7.51
C PRO A 94 29.17 -8.62 6.25
N GLU A 95 28.44 -9.72 6.34
CA GLU A 95 27.65 -10.28 5.22
C GLU A 95 26.24 -9.66 5.14
N THR A 96 25.83 -8.91 6.17
CA THR A 96 24.50 -8.31 6.28
C THR A 96 24.58 -6.80 6.07
N VAL A 97 23.93 -6.31 5.01
CA VAL A 97 24.02 -4.90 4.62
C VAL A 97 22.61 -4.34 4.33
N PHE A 98 22.45 -3.04 4.59
CA PHE A 98 21.28 -2.25 4.19
C PHE A 98 21.75 -1.04 3.38
N TYR A 99 21.35 -0.99 2.12
CA TYR A 99 21.75 0.07 1.20
C TYR A 99 20.73 1.21 1.20
N ALA A 100 20.89 2.17 2.11
CA ALA A 100 20.10 3.40 2.15
C ALA A 100 20.53 4.36 1.04
N ARG A 101 20.07 4.14 -0.20
CA ARG A 101 20.40 4.92 -1.40
C ARG A 101 19.15 5.57 -1.99
N ALA A 102 19.33 6.69 -2.67
CA ALA A 102 18.23 7.44 -3.31
C ALA A 102 17.47 6.60 -4.35
N ASP A 103 18.20 5.84 -5.18
CA ASP A 103 17.61 4.94 -6.19
C ASP A 103 16.75 3.84 -5.56
N ASN A 104 17.23 3.20 -4.49
CA ASN A 104 16.50 2.17 -3.78
C ASN A 104 15.20 2.72 -3.15
N LEU A 105 15.28 3.87 -2.51
CA LEU A 105 14.10 4.54 -1.95
C LEU A 105 13.10 4.89 -3.07
N ARG A 106 13.58 5.40 -4.20
CA ARG A 106 12.76 5.77 -5.36
C ARG A 106 11.97 4.59 -5.94
N GLU A 107 12.59 3.39 -6.03
CA GLU A 107 11.92 2.19 -6.55
C GLU A 107 10.79 1.74 -5.62
N TRP A 108 10.98 1.74 -4.30
CA TRP A 108 9.89 1.47 -3.36
C TRP A 108 8.78 2.53 -3.47
N LEU A 109 9.11 3.81 -3.55
CA LEU A 109 8.14 4.89 -3.71
C LEU A 109 7.31 4.74 -4.99
N ALA A 110 7.87 4.17 -6.07
CA ALA A 110 7.12 3.87 -7.28
C ALA A 110 5.99 2.84 -7.04
N GLN A 111 6.22 1.86 -6.17
CA GLN A 111 5.17 0.91 -5.79
C GLN A 111 4.11 1.59 -4.89
N VAL A 112 4.56 2.42 -3.93
CA VAL A 112 3.65 3.21 -3.07
C VAL A 112 2.74 4.11 -3.92
N GLU A 113 3.28 4.81 -4.90
CA GLU A 113 2.52 5.66 -5.84
C GLU A 113 1.43 4.86 -6.56
N LYS A 114 1.77 3.70 -7.13
CA LYS A 114 0.80 2.81 -7.80
C LYS A 114 -0.32 2.37 -6.84
N ARG A 115 0.03 2.02 -5.60
CA ARG A 115 -0.93 1.58 -4.58
C ARG A 115 -1.87 2.70 -4.19
N LEU A 116 -1.33 3.87 -3.85
CA LEU A 116 -2.14 5.04 -3.48
C LEU A 116 -3.04 5.50 -4.62
N GLY A 117 -2.53 5.54 -5.86
CA GLY A 117 -3.33 5.87 -7.05
C GLY A 117 -4.46 4.88 -7.31
N SER A 118 -4.18 3.57 -7.20
CA SER A 118 -5.20 2.53 -7.33
C SER A 118 -6.27 2.64 -6.23
N MET A 119 -5.86 2.85 -4.98
CA MET A 119 -6.76 2.96 -3.84
C MET A 119 -7.65 4.21 -3.94
N THR A 120 -7.06 5.35 -4.32
CA THR A 120 -7.80 6.60 -4.58
C THR A 120 -8.89 6.40 -5.62
N ARG A 121 -8.58 5.71 -6.71
CA ARG A 121 -9.56 5.37 -7.76
C ARG A 121 -10.69 4.48 -7.25
N ARG A 122 -10.36 3.41 -6.51
CA ARG A 122 -11.34 2.48 -5.94
C ARG A 122 -12.28 3.16 -4.95
N LEU A 123 -11.76 4.06 -4.11
CA LEU A 123 -12.54 4.89 -3.20
C LEU A 123 -13.45 5.88 -3.95
N GLY A 124 -12.94 6.48 -5.03
CA GLY A 124 -13.70 7.38 -5.90
C GLY A 124 -14.90 6.70 -6.58
N ASN A 125 -14.80 5.39 -6.84
CA ASN A 125 -15.90 4.58 -7.40
C ASN A 125 -17.04 4.32 -6.40
N SER A 126 -16.94 4.78 -5.16
CA SER A 126 -18.05 4.77 -4.19
C SER A 126 -19.21 5.67 -4.62
N VAL A 127 -18.94 6.68 -5.43
CA VAL A 127 -19.92 7.53 -6.09
C VAL A 127 -20.07 7.08 -7.54
N ALA A 128 -21.30 6.82 -7.97
CA ALA A 128 -21.55 6.51 -9.38
C ALA A 128 -21.01 7.63 -10.27
N ARG A 129 -20.07 7.30 -11.14
CA ARG A 129 -19.52 8.21 -12.16
C ARG A 129 -19.67 7.57 -13.52
N ASN A 130 -20.21 8.32 -14.45
CA ASN A 130 -20.04 8.01 -15.86
C ASN A 130 -18.58 8.33 -16.19
N ARG A 131 -17.77 7.30 -16.39
CA ARG A 131 -16.41 7.41 -16.86
C ARG A 131 -16.41 7.31 -18.39
N ILE A 132 -15.65 8.17 -19.05
CA ILE A 132 -15.35 7.97 -20.48
C ILE A 132 -14.65 6.61 -20.61
N ASN A 133 -15.10 5.82 -21.58
CA ASN A 133 -14.52 4.52 -21.85
C ASN A 133 -13.19 4.72 -22.60
N ASP A 134 -12.09 4.80 -21.85
CA ASP A 134 -10.73 4.93 -22.37
C ASP A 134 -9.97 3.59 -22.35
N ASP A 135 -10.62 2.50 -21.97
CA ASP A 135 -9.97 1.18 -21.85
C ASP A 135 -9.45 0.66 -23.21
N LEU A 136 -10.02 1.18 -24.31
CA LEU A 136 -9.63 0.84 -25.68
C LEU A 136 -9.08 2.06 -26.46
N ALA A 137 -8.70 3.12 -25.76
CA ALA A 137 -8.14 4.30 -26.39
C ALA A 137 -6.85 3.95 -27.15
N GLY A 138 -6.86 4.16 -28.47
CA GLY A 138 -5.74 3.84 -29.35
C GLY A 138 -5.80 2.45 -30.01
N ASP A 139 -6.86 1.66 -29.76
CA ASP A 139 -7.11 0.41 -30.48
C ASP A 139 -8.00 0.67 -31.71
N ALA A 140 -7.41 0.66 -32.90
CA ALA A 140 -8.12 0.87 -34.17
C ALA A 140 -9.20 -0.17 -34.46
N ALA A 141 -9.10 -1.38 -33.88
CA ALA A 141 -10.11 -2.42 -34.01
C ALA A 141 -11.36 -2.12 -33.15
N ALA A 142 -11.18 -1.47 -32.01
CA ALA A 142 -12.27 -1.02 -31.16
C ALA A 142 -13.07 0.14 -31.76
N GLU A 143 -12.38 1.08 -32.41
CA GLU A 143 -13.03 2.19 -33.15
C GLU A 143 -13.89 1.66 -34.30
N ALA A 144 -13.44 0.63 -35.00
CA ALA A 144 -14.15 0.02 -36.13
C ALA A 144 -15.41 -0.76 -35.73
N SER A 145 -15.49 -1.23 -34.47
CA SER A 145 -16.60 -2.09 -34.02
C SER A 145 -17.88 -1.32 -33.68
N GLY A 146 -17.81 -0.02 -33.42
CA GLY A 146 -18.97 0.88 -33.17
C GLY A 146 -19.90 0.47 -32.01
N ALA A 147 -19.54 -0.56 -31.25
CA ALA A 147 -20.46 -1.28 -30.36
C ALA A 147 -20.28 -0.97 -28.87
N GLN A 148 -19.33 -0.10 -28.47
CA GLN A 148 -19.11 0.19 -27.06
C GLN A 148 -19.68 1.55 -26.66
N PRO A 149 -20.35 1.62 -25.50
CA PRO A 149 -20.84 2.90 -25.00
C PRO A 149 -19.66 3.84 -24.69
N ASP A 150 -19.81 5.12 -25.06
CA ASP A 150 -18.81 6.18 -24.79
C ASP A 150 -18.52 6.37 -23.31
N THR A 151 -19.42 5.88 -22.44
CA THR A 151 -19.31 5.97 -20.98
C THR A 151 -19.62 4.65 -20.31
N VAL A 152 -18.80 4.29 -19.32
CA VAL A 152 -19.02 3.13 -18.46
C VAL A 152 -19.43 3.63 -17.07
N ASP A 153 -20.54 3.10 -16.55
CA ASP A 153 -20.93 3.36 -15.15
C ASP A 153 -20.11 2.45 -14.23
N VAL A 154 -19.10 3.05 -13.61
CA VAL A 154 -18.24 2.36 -12.64
C VAL A 154 -18.71 2.70 -11.24
N ARG A 155 -19.37 1.73 -10.59
CA ARG A 155 -19.83 1.87 -9.21
C ARG A 155 -19.38 0.69 -8.36
N THR A 156 -18.76 0.98 -7.23
CA THR A 156 -18.52 -0.04 -6.20
C THR A 156 -19.85 -0.47 -5.59
N SER A 157 -20.10 -1.77 -5.52
CA SER A 157 -21.30 -2.31 -4.84
C SER A 157 -21.33 -1.79 -3.40
N TRP A 158 -22.52 -1.40 -2.94
CA TRP A 158 -22.72 -0.85 -1.59
C TRP A 158 -22.14 -1.77 -0.49
N TRP A 159 -22.29 -3.09 -0.63
CA TRP A 159 -21.76 -4.11 0.28
C TRP A 159 -20.23 -4.23 0.30
N LYS A 160 -19.52 -3.58 -0.63
CA LYS A 160 -18.05 -3.61 -0.73
C LYS A 160 -17.41 -2.26 -0.45
N THR A 161 -18.20 -1.23 -0.21
CA THR A 161 -17.68 0.12 -0.09
C THR A 161 -16.94 0.34 1.22
N ASP A 162 -17.44 -0.24 2.31
CA ASP A 162 -16.79 -0.24 3.61
C ASP A 162 -15.49 -1.08 3.59
N ASN A 163 -15.49 -2.22 2.93
CA ASN A 163 -14.29 -3.05 2.77
C ASN A 163 -13.16 -2.28 2.07
N VAL A 164 -13.47 -1.56 0.97
CA VAL A 164 -12.49 -0.70 0.29
C VAL A 164 -12.00 0.43 1.19
N PHE A 165 -12.91 1.02 1.98
CA PHE A 165 -12.55 2.08 2.92
C PHE A 165 -11.61 1.57 4.03
N PHE A 166 -11.89 0.41 4.63
CA PHE A 166 -11.03 -0.16 5.68
C PHE A 166 -9.70 -0.70 5.12
N GLU A 167 -9.67 -1.26 3.91
CA GLU A 167 -8.44 -1.61 3.21
C GLU A 167 -7.55 -0.38 3.00
N ALA A 168 -8.15 0.76 2.60
CA ALA A 168 -7.43 2.03 2.46
C ALA A 168 -6.87 2.52 3.80
N ARG A 169 -7.61 2.37 4.90
CA ARG A 169 -7.11 2.71 6.25
C ARG A 169 -5.96 1.81 6.67
N GLY A 170 -6.03 0.51 6.39
CA GLY A 170 -4.91 -0.43 6.65
C GLY A 170 -3.66 -0.06 5.84
N THR A 171 -3.83 0.27 4.56
CA THR A 171 -2.78 0.78 3.69
C THR A 171 -2.14 2.04 4.27
N ALA A 172 -2.94 3.06 4.62
CA ALA A 172 -2.44 4.31 5.19
C ALA A 172 -1.71 4.09 6.51
N TRP A 173 -2.25 3.22 7.38
CA TRP A 173 -1.63 2.91 8.66
C TRP A 173 -0.23 2.28 8.48
N ALA A 174 -0.10 1.29 7.63
CA ALA A 174 1.19 0.67 7.35
C ALA A 174 2.18 1.68 6.77
N LEU A 175 1.76 2.48 5.80
CA LEU A 175 2.61 3.49 5.17
C LEU A 175 3.09 4.57 6.15
N VAL A 176 2.26 5.02 7.11
CA VAL A 176 2.72 5.94 8.17
C VAL A 176 3.94 5.38 8.90
N HIS A 177 3.88 4.11 9.30
CA HIS A 177 4.99 3.46 10.01
C HIS A 177 6.22 3.29 9.12
N PHE A 178 6.02 2.94 7.85
CA PHE A 178 7.13 2.75 6.91
C PHE A 178 7.78 4.08 6.53
N PHE A 179 7.02 5.16 6.33
CA PHE A 179 7.60 6.48 6.08
C PHE A 179 8.34 7.04 7.29
N ARG A 180 7.87 6.80 8.51
CA ARG A 180 8.62 7.15 9.73
C ARG A 180 9.93 6.39 9.85
N ALA A 181 9.96 5.09 9.49
CA ALA A 181 11.21 4.33 9.43
C ALA A 181 12.12 4.87 8.31
N ALA A 182 11.59 5.14 7.13
CA ALA A 182 12.34 5.70 6.01
C ALA A 182 12.92 7.10 6.34
N GLU A 183 12.19 7.95 7.06
CA GLU A 183 12.70 9.26 7.54
C GLU A 183 13.96 9.09 8.38
N PHE A 184 14.06 8.01 9.15
CA PHE A 184 15.24 7.70 9.96
C PHE A 184 16.33 6.99 9.15
N ASP A 185 15.99 5.91 8.47
CA ASP A 185 16.96 5.04 7.80
C ASP A 185 17.61 5.71 6.57
N PHE A 186 16.89 6.61 5.91
CA PHE A 186 17.38 7.38 4.75
C PHE A 186 17.69 8.84 5.06
N ALA A 187 17.88 9.20 6.35
CA ALA A 187 18.03 10.60 6.78
C ALA A 187 19.09 11.37 5.98
N HIS A 188 20.26 10.77 5.74
CA HIS A 188 21.33 11.42 4.97
C HIS A 188 20.96 11.64 3.49
N VAL A 189 20.25 10.69 2.86
CA VAL A 189 19.76 10.84 1.48
C VAL A 189 18.72 11.95 1.40
N LEU A 190 17.82 12.02 2.38
CA LEU A 190 16.76 13.02 2.43
C LEU A 190 17.32 14.42 2.68
N ASP A 191 18.36 14.57 3.50
CA ASP A 191 19.07 15.82 3.75
C ASP A 191 19.81 16.27 2.49
N ASP A 192 20.61 15.41 1.88
CA ASP A 192 21.35 15.68 0.64
C ASP A 192 20.45 16.15 -0.50
N LYS A 193 19.21 15.63 -0.58
CA LYS A 193 18.21 15.97 -1.60
C LYS A 193 17.22 17.05 -1.16
N ASN A 194 17.38 17.60 0.06
CA ASN A 194 16.42 18.54 0.66
C ASN A 194 14.96 18.04 0.63
N ALA A 195 14.78 16.75 0.86
CA ALA A 195 13.53 16.01 0.66
C ALA A 195 12.77 15.69 1.96
N GLU A 196 13.31 16.02 3.15
CA GLU A 196 12.69 15.73 4.45
C GLU A 196 11.28 16.31 4.59
N ALA A 197 11.08 17.53 4.09
CA ALA A 197 9.76 18.19 4.16
C ALA A 197 8.69 17.39 3.41
N SER A 198 9.06 16.79 2.28
CA SER A 198 8.16 15.95 1.46
C SER A 198 7.76 14.68 2.20
N VAL A 199 8.71 14.00 2.86
CA VAL A 199 8.40 12.81 3.69
C VAL A 199 7.44 13.18 4.83
N ARG A 200 7.72 14.27 5.55
CA ARG A 200 6.83 14.74 6.64
C ARG A 200 5.45 15.14 6.14
N GLN A 201 5.33 15.68 4.93
CA GLN A 201 4.04 15.98 4.32
C GLN A 201 3.26 14.70 4.00
N ILE A 202 3.91 13.67 3.45
CA ILE A 202 3.28 12.34 3.20
C ILE A 202 2.74 11.78 4.52
N ILE A 203 3.55 11.77 5.58
CA ILE A 203 3.15 11.27 6.90
C ILE A 203 1.90 12.01 7.40
N ARG A 204 1.88 13.36 7.34
CA ARG A 204 0.73 14.16 7.79
C ARG A 204 -0.56 13.85 7.05
N GLU A 205 -0.50 13.72 5.72
CA GLU A 205 -1.68 13.39 4.92
C GLU A 205 -2.22 11.99 5.24
N LEU A 206 -1.32 11.02 5.42
CA LEU A 206 -1.69 9.67 5.81
C LEU A 206 -2.27 9.63 7.24
N GLU A 207 -1.68 10.33 8.20
CA GLU A 207 -2.19 10.44 9.57
C GLU A 207 -3.58 11.10 9.61
N ALA A 208 -3.78 12.18 8.83
CA ALA A 208 -5.07 12.84 8.73
C ALA A 208 -6.16 11.90 8.19
N SER A 209 -5.80 11.00 7.26
CA SER A 209 -6.71 9.97 6.73
C SER A 209 -7.14 8.94 7.79
N LEU A 210 -6.36 8.78 8.86
CA LEU A 210 -6.59 7.83 9.95
C LEU A 210 -7.40 8.38 11.11
N THR A 211 -7.87 9.63 11.03
CA THR A 211 -8.77 10.21 12.04
C THR A 211 -9.92 9.26 12.36
N PRO A 212 -10.26 9.04 13.66
CA PRO A 212 -11.31 8.10 14.03
C PRO A 212 -12.65 8.39 13.38
N LEU A 213 -13.26 7.36 12.80
CA LEU A 213 -14.60 7.44 12.25
C LEU A 213 -15.60 7.53 13.41
N ARG A 214 -16.38 8.62 13.48
CA ARG A 214 -17.40 8.83 14.53
C ARG A 214 -18.79 8.32 14.13
N SER A 215 -18.93 7.80 12.92
CA SER A 215 -20.15 7.17 12.41
C SER A 215 -20.13 5.66 12.68
N PRO A 216 -21.27 5.03 13.02
CA PRO A 216 -21.35 3.58 13.22
C PRO A 216 -21.17 2.79 11.90
N MET A 217 -21.24 3.46 10.76
CA MET A 217 -21.04 2.87 9.43
C MET A 217 -20.31 3.84 8.49
N VAL A 218 -19.74 3.30 7.43
CA VAL A 218 -19.16 4.09 6.34
C VAL A 218 -20.29 4.70 5.50
N LEU A 219 -20.39 6.03 5.52
CA LEU A 219 -21.39 6.77 4.74
C LEU A 219 -20.80 7.16 3.39
N ASN A 220 -21.56 6.94 2.30
CA ASN A 220 -21.18 7.20 0.93
C ASN A 220 -22.26 8.02 0.21
N GLY A 221 -22.48 9.24 0.69
CA GLY A 221 -23.38 10.21 0.05
C GLY A 221 -22.82 10.76 -1.27
N GLY A 222 -23.61 11.59 -1.95
CA GLY A 222 -23.24 12.17 -3.25
C GLY A 222 -22.16 13.25 -3.24
N GLY A 223 -21.46 13.47 -2.11
CA GLY A 223 -20.42 14.46 -1.96
C GLY A 223 -20.95 15.87 -1.61
N TYR A 224 -21.95 16.34 -2.32
CA TYR A 224 -22.64 17.62 -2.08
C TYR A 224 -24.04 17.45 -1.47
N GLY A 225 -24.40 16.22 -1.07
CA GLY A 225 -25.71 15.90 -0.45
C GLY A 225 -25.69 16.11 1.07
N LEU A 226 -26.83 15.73 1.71
CA LEU A 226 -27.02 15.85 3.16
C LEU A 226 -26.18 14.85 3.97
N THR A 227 -25.71 13.78 3.37
CA THR A 227 -24.91 12.75 4.01
C THR A 227 -23.44 12.87 3.64
N ALA A 228 -22.56 12.64 4.62
CA ALA A 228 -21.12 12.58 4.39
C ALA A 228 -20.74 11.48 3.38
N ASN A 229 -19.61 11.64 2.72
CA ASN A 229 -18.97 10.60 1.93
C ASN A 229 -17.57 10.34 2.49
N HIS A 230 -17.45 9.32 3.34
CA HIS A 230 -16.18 8.97 3.98
C HIS A 230 -15.15 8.45 2.97
N SER A 231 -15.60 7.72 1.94
CA SER A 231 -14.72 7.21 0.89
C SER A 231 -14.09 8.33 0.05
N LEU A 232 -14.85 9.38 -0.28
CA LEU A 232 -14.30 10.55 -0.99
C LEU A 232 -13.32 11.36 -0.13
N VAL A 233 -13.62 11.50 1.16
CA VAL A 233 -12.71 12.16 2.11
C VAL A 233 -11.40 11.37 2.20
N MET A 234 -11.47 10.06 2.37
CA MET A 234 -10.31 9.16 2.37
C MET A 234 -9.53 9.25 1.05
N ALA A 235 -10.24 9.21 -0.09
CA ALA A 235 -9.64 9.34 -1.42
C ALA A 235 -8.86 10.65 -1.58
N ASN A 236 -9.38 11.76 -1.03
CA ASN A 236 -8.70 13.06 -1.08
C ASN A 236 -7.38 13.03 -0.32
N TYR A 237 -7.37 12.53 0.93
CA TYR A 237 -6.12 12.41 1.69
C TYR A 237 -5.10 11.51 0.99
N LEU A 238 -5.52 10.36 0.46
CA LEU A 238 -4.61 9.46 -0.27
C LEU A 238 -4.10 10.09 -1.57
N ALA A 239 -4.94 10.86 -2.28
CA ALA A 239 -4.51 11.59 -3.49
C ALA A 239 -3.45 12.65 -3.16
N ARG A 240 -3.60 13.39 -2.05
CA ARG A 240 -2.62 14.38 -1.59
C ARG A 240 -1.33 13.72 -1.12
N ALA A 241 -1.41 12.60 -0.39
CA ALA A 241 -0.24 11.80 -0.04
C ALA A 241 0.46 11.29 -1.31
N ASN A 242 -0.29 10.82 -2.31
CA ASN A 242 0.26 10.35 -3.57
C ASN A 242 0.98 11.46 -4.36
N ALA A 243 0.41 12.66 -4.41
CA ALA A 243 1.08 13.81 -5.03
C ALA A 243 2.40 14.15 -4.33
N ALA A 244 2.44 14.07 -3.00
CA ALA A 244 3.66 14.28 -2.23
C ALA A 244 4.70 13.14 -2.47
N VAL A 245 4.26 11.90 -2.69
CA VAL A 245 5.15 10.78 -3.07
C VAL A 245 5.76 11.02 -4.44
N ILE A 246 4.98 11.50 -5.43
CA ILE A 246 5.49 11.86 -6.76
C ILE A 246 6.56 12.94 -6.64
N ASN A 247 6.27 14.02 -5.92
CA ASN A 247 7.24 15.09 -5.70
C ASN A 247 8.53 14.59 -5.02
N LEU A 248 8.40 13.72 -4.01
CA LEU A 248 9.56 13.11 -3.35
C LEU A 248 10.40 12.29 -4.34
N ARG A 249 9.78 11.50 -5.21
CA ARG A 249 10.49 10.73 -6.24
C ARG A 249 11.23 11.63 -7.23
N GLU A 250 10.63 12.74 -7.65
CA GLU A 250 11.27 13.73 -8.53
C GLU A 250 12.49 14.37 -7.85
N LEU A 251 12.41 14.70 -6.55
CA LEU A 251 13.56 15.22 -5.80
C LEU A 251 14.71 14.20 -5.70
N LEU A 252 14.38 12.93 -5.50
CA LEU A 252 15.38 11.86 -5.43
C LEU A 252 16.06 11.59 -6.79
N ASP A 253 15.40 11.92 -7.90
CA ASP A 253 15.94 11.76 -9.27
C ASP A 253 16.84 12.92 -9.70
N GLN A 254 16.71 14.09 -9.07
CA GLN A 254 17.51 15.28 -9.36
C GLN A 254 18.87 15.20 -8.68
N GLY A 255 19.95 15.21 -9.46
CA GLY A 255 21.36 15.24 -9.00
C GLY A 255 22.13 14.00 -9.25
#